data_b5dae602b35e59413597ce8490fa0e77
#
_entry.id   b5dae602b35e59413597ce8490fa0e77
#
_cell.length_a   1.000
_cell.length_b   1.000
_cell.length_c   1.000
_cell.angle_alpha   90.00
_cell.angle_beta   90.00
_cell.angle_gamma   90.00
#
_symmetry.space_group_name_H-M   'P 1'
#
loop_
_entity.id
_entity.type
_entity.pdbx_description
1 polymer ?
#
loop_
_entity_poly.entity_id
_entity_poly.type
_entity_poly.pdbx_seq_one_letter_code
_entity_poly.pdbx_strand_id
1 'polypeptide(L)'
;MKKQIIERLTRYVKIDTQSNPDSKTTPSTNKQWDLLNLLEEELQSLGLKTDMDEHGYLFATLESNINYNVPTVGFLAHVDTSPDFNASHVNPQIIEAYNGQPIKLGESQRILDPDVFPELNKVVGHTLMVTD
;
A
#
# COMPACT_ATOMS: atom_id res chain seq x y z
N MET A 1 -8.67 -4.89 -14.14
CA MET A 1 -8.60 -4.08 -12.92
C MET A 1 -8.21 -4.91 -11.68
N LYS A 2 -8.98 -5.94 -11.21
CA LYS A 2 -8.63 -6.77 -10.02
C LYS A 2 -7.20 -7.32 -10.07
N LYS A 3 -6.80 -7.98 -11.15
CA LYS A 3 -5.45 -8.53 -11.33
C LYS A 3 -4.35 -7.48 -11.16
N GLN A 4 -4.50 -6.31 -11.78
CA GLN A 4 -3.53 -5.21 -11.68
C GLN A 4 -3.40 -4.66 -10.25
N ILE A 5 -4.51 -4.57 -9.50
CA ILE A 5 -4.48 -4.14 -8.10
C ILE A 5 -3.70 -5.14 -7.26
N ILE A 6 -3.97 -6.45 -7.42
CA ILE A 6 -3.24 -7.51 -6.72
C ILE A 6 -1.74 -7.47 -7.06
N GLU A 7 -1.39 -7.37 -8.33
CA GLU A 7 0.00 -7.32 -8.78
C GLU A 7 0.75 -6.11 -8.22
N ARG A 8 0.13 -4.93 -8.22
CA ARG A 8 0.72 -3.72 -7.64
C ARG A 8 0.91 -3.87 -6.14
N LEU A 9 -0.16 -4.20 -5.41
CA LEU A 9 -0.08 -4.34 -3.96
C LEU A 9 0.95 -5.41 -3.55
N THR A 10 1.01 -6.55 -4.27
CA THR A 10 2.01 -7.59 -4.04
C THR A 10 3.45 -7.08 -4.19
N ARG A 11 3.70 -6.14 -5.11
CA ARG A 11 5.02 -5.52 -5.26
C ARG A 11 5.31 -4.53 -4.14
N TYR A 12 4.34 -3.67 -3.83
CA TYR A 12 4.54 -2.60 -2.85
C TYR A 12 4.80 -3.14 -1.45
N VAL A 13 4.04 -4.12 -0.98
CA VAL A 13 4.19 -4.68 0.36
C VAL A 13 5.50 -5.44 0.57
N LYS A 14 6.22 -5.79 -0.51
CA LYS A 14 7.53 -6.43 -0.42
C LYS A 14 8.69 -5.45 -0.25
N ILE A 15 8.44 -4.16 -0.45
CA ILE A 15 9.42 -3.10 -0.24
C ILE A 15 9.34 -2.68 1.23
N ASP A 16 10.45 -2.78 1.93
CA ASP A 16 10.53 -2.33 3.32
C ASP A 16 10.48 -0.80 3.37
N THR A 17 9.40 -0.26 3.92
CA THR A 17 9.21 1.18 4.09
C THR A 17 9.04 1.57 5.55
N GLN A 18 9.51 0.72 6.47
CA GLN A 18 9.38 0.95 7.90
C GLN A 18 9.95 2.31 8.31
N SER A 19 9.16 3.07 9.06
CA SER A 19 9.54 4.35 9.61
C SER A 19 10.48 4.22 10.81
N ASN A 20 11.18 5.32 11.12
CA ASN A 20 12.01 5.43 12.31
C ASN A 20 11.58 6.66 13.11
N PRO A 21 10.96 6.50 14.31
CA PRO A 21 10.48 7.62 15.11
C PRO A 21 11.60 8.50 15.69
N ASP A 22 12.82 7.96 15.79
CA ASP A 22 13.99 8.71 16.29
C ASP A 22 14.70 9.51 15.19
N SER A 23 14.29 9.35 13.94
CA SER A 23 14.87 10.08 12.82
C SER A 23 14.52 11.56 12.87
N LYS A 24 15.46 12.37 12.39
CA LYS A 24 15.28 13.82 12.20
C LYS A 24 15.20 14.22 10.73
N THR A 25 15.11 13.23 9.85
CA THR A 25 14.99 13.43 8.41
C THR A 25 13.60 13.05 7.90
N THR A 26 13.23 13.56 6.75
CA THR A 26 12.05 13.16 6.00
C THR A 26 12.52 12.81 4.57
N PRO A 27 12.27 11.59 4.10
CA PRO A 27 11.69 10.45 4.81
C PRO A 27 12.50 10.01 6.04
N SER A 28 11.84 9.36 7.00
CA SER A 28 12.47 8.93 8.25
C SER A 28 13.47 7.78 8.07
N THR A 29 13.39 7.05 6.96
CA THR A 29 14.38 6.04 6.54
C THR A 29 14.61 6.09 5.03
N ASN A 30 15.84 5.76 4.61
CA ASN A 30 16.18 5.71 3.18
C ASN A 30 15.42 4.62 2.41
N LYS A 31 14.93 3.58 3.08
CA LYS A 31 14.15 2.50 2.47
C LYS A 31 12.84 3.00 1.82
N GLN A 32 12.29 4.08 2.33
CA GLN A 32 11.05 4.67 1.81
C GLN A 32 11.22 5.20 0.38
N TRP A 33 12.43 5.62 0.01
CA TRP A 33 12.74 6.06 -1.35
C TRP A 33 12.57 4.95 -2.39
N ASP A 34 12.76 3.69 -2.02
CA ASP A 34 12.64 2.58 -2.96
C ASP A 34 11.17 2.45 -3.46
N LEU A 35 10.20 2.60 -2.56
CA LEU A 35 8.79 2.61 -2.96
C LEU A 35 8.40 3.91 -3.66
N LEU A 36 8.88 5.07 -3.19
CA LEU A 36 8.58 6.36 -3.81
C LEU A 36 9.05 6.41 -5.27
N ASN A 37 10.27 5.97 -5.55
CA ASN A 37 10.81 5.89 -6.92
C ASN A 37 9.98 4.95 -7.81
N LEU A 38 9.61 3.76 -7.29
CA LEU A 38 8.74 2.84 -8.01
C LEU A 38 7.38 3.46 -8.34
N LEU A 39 6.78 4.17 -7.38
CA LEU A 39 5.50 4.84 -7.57
C LEU A 39 5.59 5.96 -8.59
N GLU A 40 6.68 6.74 -8.58
CA GLU A 40 6.91 7.79 -9.56
C GLU A 40 6.99 7.21 -10.98
N GLU A 41 7.80 6.17 -11.18
CA GLU A 41 7.90 5.47 -12.47
C GLU A 41 6.54 4.95 -12.96
N GLU A 42 5.76 4.36 -12.06
CA GLU A 42 4.41 3.88 -12.41
C GLU A 42 3.45 5.00 -12.79
N LEU A 43 3.44 6.10 -12.04
CA LEU A 43 2.59 7.25 -12.33
C LEU A 43 2.97 7.89 -13.67
N GLN A 44 4.26 8.02 -13.96
CA GLN A 44 4.75 8.48 -15.25
C GLN A 44 4.36 7.54 -16.40
N SER A 45 4.42 6.21 -16.17
CA SER A 45 4.00 5.20 -17.15
C SER A 45 2.50 5.27 -17.48
N LEU A 46 1.69 5.82 -16.56
CA LEU A 46 0.27 6.11 -16.77
C LEU A 46 0.01 7.44 -17.49
N GLY A 47 1.08 8.17 -17.84
CA GLY A 47 1.00 9.45 -18.52
C GLY A 47 0.72 10.65 -17.60
N LEU A 48 0.89 10.48 -16.29
CA LEU A 48 0.73 11.57 -15.34
C LEU A 48 2.00 12.42 -15.25
N LYS A 49 1.81 13.71 -15.00
CA LYS A 49 2.92 14.61 -14.66
C LYS A 49 3.23 14.41 -13.18
N THR A 50 4.47 14.08 -12.87
CA THR A 50 4.94 13.88 -11.49
C THR A 50 5.89 14.99 -11.06
N ASP A 51 5.94 15.21 -9.75
CA ASP A 51 6.90 16.06 -9.06
C ASP A 51 7.21 15.42 -7.71
N MET A 52 8.48 15.16 -7.42
CA MET A 52 8.93 14.58 -6.16
C MET A 52 9.99 15.47 -5.55
N ASP A 53 9.76 15.91 -4.32
CA ASP A 53 10.68 16.80 -3.61
C ASP A 53 11.73 16.05 -2.78
N GLU A 54 12.64 16.81 -2.19
CA GLU A 54 13.73 16.30 -1.35
C GLU A 54 13.25 15.68 -0.02
N HIS A 55 11.98 15.86 0.34
CA HIS A 55 11.34 15.27 1.52
C HIS A 55 10.54 14.02 1.20
N GLY A 56 10.52 13.59 -0.08
CA GLY A 56 9.77 12.42 -0.52
C GLY A 56 8.26 12.66 -0.67
N TYR A 57 7.83 13.91 -0.84
CA TYR A 57 6.46 14.17 -1.25
C TYR A 57 6.35 13.99 -2.75
N LEU A 58 5.68 12.92 -3.15
CA LEU A 58 5.42 12.62 -4.56
C LEU A 58 4.03 13.10 -4.94
N PHE A 59 3.98 14.05 -5.86
CA PHE A 59 2.75 14.56 -6.47
C PHE A 59 2.58 13.97 -7.85
N ALA A 60 1.33 13.68 -8.21
CA ALA A 60 0.96 13.32 -9.58
C ALA A 60 -0.31 14.07 -9.99
N THR A 61 -0.28 14.70 -11.14
CA THR A 61 -1.37 15.52 -11.63
C THR A 61 -2.01 14.90 -12.86
N LEU A 62 -3.32 14.69 -12.77
CA LEU A 62 -4.18 14.42 -13.92
C LEU A 62 -4.88 15.72 -14.31
N GLU A 63 -4.52 16.27 -15.46
CA GLU A 63 -5.09 17.50 -15.95
C GLU A 63 -6.59 17.35 -16.28
N SER A 64 -7.33 18.41 -16.07
CA SER A 64 -8.75 18.45 -16.42
C SER A 64 -8.94 18.29 -17.94
N ASN A 65 -9.94 17.51 -18.34
CA ASN A 65 -10.36 17.35 -19.74
C ASN A 65 -11.64 18.14 -20.08
N ILE A 66 -12.04 19.07 -19.22
CA ILE A 66 -13.21 19.95 -19.43
C ILE A 66 -12.77 21.41 -19.54
N ASN A 67 -13.60 22.25 -20.12
CA ASN A 67 -13.29 23.64 -20.47
C ASN A 67 -13.93 24.68 -19.52
N TYR A 68 -14.38 24.25 -18.36
CA TYR A 68 -14.95 25.13 -17.32
C TYR A 68 -14.30 24.85 -15.96
N ASN A 69 -14.34 25.82 -15.06
CA ASN A 69 -13.72 25.72 -13.75
C ASN A 69 -14.44 24.69 -12.87
N VAL A 70 -13.69 23.78 -12.30
CA VAL A 70 -14.12 22.82 -11.29
C VAL A 70 -13.11 22.79 -10.15
N PRO A 71 -13.55 22.43 -8.94
CA PRO A 71 -12.61 22.21 -7.85
C PRO A 71 -11.61 21.10 -8.16
N THR A 72 -10.35 21.28 -7.74
CA THR A 72 -9.36 20.23 -7.75
C THR A 72 -9.67 19.24 -6.64
N VAL A 73 -9.64 17.95 -6.96
CA VAL A 73 -9.78 16.86 -5.98
C VAL A 73 -8.41 16.23 -5.76
N GLY A 74 -7.99 16.15 -4.50
CA GLY A 74 -6.75 15.50 -4.09
C GLY A 74 -7.02 14.19 -3.35
N PHE A 75 -6.19 13.18 -3.63
CA PHE A 75 -6.10 11.94 -2.87
C PHE A 75 -4.73 11.88 -2.21
N LEU A 76 -4.69 11.52 -0.95
CA LEU A 76 -3.47 11.38 -0.18
C LEU A 76 -3.30 9.94 0.29
N ALA A 77 -2.09 9.43 0.21
CA ALA A 77 -1.71 8.15 0.77
C ALA A 77 -0.29 8.25 1.30
N HIS A 78 -0.03 7.69 2.49
CA HIS A 78 1.33 7.57 3.00
C HIS A 78 1.98 6.28 2.52
N VAL A 79 3.31 6.26 2.45
CA VAL A 79 4.09 5.10 1.99
C VAL A 79 4.80 4.37 3.12
N ASP A 80 5.03 5.03 4.26
CA ASP A 80 5.70 4.43 5.39
C ASP A 80 4.81 3.41 6.13
N THR A 81 5.46 2.43 6.73
CA THR A 81 4.81 1.46 7.63
C THR A 81 5.24 1.71 9.06
N SER A 82 4.42 1.25 10.02
CA SER A 82 4.68 1.41 11.46
C SER A 82 6.02 0.78 11.86
N PRO A 83 6.77 1.41 12.80
CA PRO A 83 7.96 0.81 13.37
C PRO A 83 7.66 -0.37 14.32
N ASP A 84 6.40 -0.58 14.71
CA ASP A 84 6.01 -1.60 15.68
C ASP A 84 6.13 -3.04 15.13
N PHE A 85 6.15 -3.19 13.80
CA PHE A 85 6.29 -4.47 13.14
C PHE A 85 7.38 -4.43 12.07
N ASN A 86 8.08 -5.55 11.91
CA ASN A 86 9.02 -5.70 10.83
C ASN A 86 8.32 -5.66 9.47
N ALA A 87 8.76 -4.77 8.59
CA ALA A 87 8.25 -4.60 7.24
C ALA A 87 9.14 -5.26 6.17
N SER A 88 10.20 -5.96 6.58
CA SER A 88 11.08 -6.70 5.66
C SER A 88 10.57 -8.12 5.41
N HIS A 89 10.77 -8.62 4.18
CA HIS A 89 10.42 -9.98 3.77
C HIS A 89 8.93 -10.33 3.90
N VAL A 90 8.06 -9.34 3.81
CA VAL A 90 6.60 -9.53 3.84
C VAL A 90 6.17 -10.49 2.73
N ASN A 91 5.40 -11.51 3.09
CA ASN A 91 4.90 -12.53 2.17
C ASN A 91 3.39 -12.46 2.01
N PRO A 92 2.87 -11.78 0.98
CA PRO A 92 1.44 -11.64 0.76
C PRO A 92 0.80 -12.96 0.32
N GLN A 93 -0.36 -13.27 0.91
CA GLN A 93 -1.21 -14.41 0.57
C GLN A 93 -2.51 -13.93 -0.05
N ILE A 94 -2.95 -14.62 -1.12
CA ILE A 94 -4.23 -14.37 -1.77
C ILE A 94 -5.18 -15.51 -1.38
N ILE A 95 -6.31 -15.15 -0.79
CA ILE A 95 -7.37 -16.07 -0.39
C ILE A 95 -8.60 -15.78 -1.24
N GLU A 96 -8.87 -16.67 -2.18
CA GLU A 96 -10.04 -16.53 -3.04
C GLU A 96 -11.28 -17.07 -2.36
N ALA A 97 -12.41 -16.40 -2.58
CA ALA A 97 -13.72 -16.78 -2.03
C ALA A 97 -13.64 -17.11 -0.52
N TYR A 98 -13.14 -16.19 0.27
CA TYR A 98 -12.96 -16.36 1.71
C TYR A 98 -14.22 -16.98 2.35
N ASN A 99 -14.03 -18.02 3.14
CA ASN A 99 -15.11 -18.85 3.65
C ASN A 99 -15.54 -18.54 5.10
N GLY A 100 -15.01 -17.49 5.71
CA GLY A 100 -15.32 -17.09 7.09
C GLY A 100 -14.53 -17.84 8.16
N GLN A 101 -13.54 -18.66 7.80
CA GLN A 101 -12.71 -19.38 8.76
C GLN A 101 -11.45 -18.58 9.15
N PRO A 102 -10.83 -18.88 10.32
CA PRO A 102 -9.55 -18.29 10.69
C PRO A 102 -8.49 -18.49 9.61
N ILE A 103 -7.67 -17.44 9.38
CA ILE A 103 -6.61 -17.43 8.38
C ILE A 103 -5.26 -17.44 9.08
N LYS A 104 -4.43 -18.45 8.83
CA LYS A 104 -3.04 -18.45 9.28
C LYS A 104 -2.22 -17.51 8.39
N LEU A 105 -1.46 -16.61 9.00
CA LEU A 105 -0.62 -15.63 8.29
C LEU A 105 0.78 -16.18 8.04
N GLY A 106 1.02 -16.66 6.83
CA GLY A 106 2.34 -17.16 6.37
C GLY A 106 2.93 -18.20 7.31
N GLU A 107 4.23 -18.08 7.54
CA GLU A 107 4.97 -18.91 8.48
C GLU A 107 4.91 -18.38 9.93
N SER A 108 4.27 -17.24 10.14
CA SER A 108 4.07 -16.69 11.48
C SER A 108 3.11 -17.57 12.30
N GLN A 109 3.14 -17.44 13.62
CA GLN A 109 2.18 -18.11 14.51
C GLN A 109 0.87 -17.30 14.65
N ARG A 110 0.72 -16.24 13.86
CA ARG A 110 -0.44 -15.34 13.95
C ARG A 110 -1.60 -15.89 13.13
N ILE A 111 -2.79 -15.71 13.70
CA ILE A 111 -4.05 -16.12 13.08
C ILE A 111 -4.96 -14.88 13.02
N LEU A 112 -5.48 -14.62 11.85
CA LEU A 112 -6.53 -13.62 11.65
C LEU A 112 -7.86 -14.34 11.84
N ASP A 113 -8.44 -14.17 13.04
CA ASP A 113 -9.62 -14.90 13.48
C ASP A 113 -10.87 -14.02 13.43
N PRO A 114 -11.95 -14.43 12.78
CA PRO A 114 -13.20 -13.67 12.73
C PRO A 114 -13.85 -13.43 14.11
N ASP A 115 -13.56 -14.25 15.10
CA ASP A 115 -14.06 -14.02 16.47
C ASP A 115 -13.34 -12.86 17.15
N VAL A 116 -12.09 -12.59 16.76
CA VAL A 116 -11.28 -11.45 17.22
C VAL A 116 -11.47 -10.23 16.31
N PHE A 117 -11.62 -10.45 15.01
CA PHE A 117 -11.77 -9.43 13.98
C PHE A 117 -13.11 -9.60 13.24
N PRO A 118 -14.23 -9.18 13.83
CA PRO A 118 -15.58 -9.44 13.29
C PRO A 118 -15.84 -8.85 11.91
N GLU A 119 -15.03 -7.88 11.46
CA GLU A 119 -15.09 -7.32 10.10
C GLU A 119 -14.89 -8.38 9.02
N LEU A 120 -14.14 -9.44 9.31
CA LEU A 120 -13.94 -10.55 8.39
C LEU A 120 -15.25 -11.24 7.97
N ASN A 121 -16.26 -11.26 8.86
CA ASN A 121 -17.57 -11.80 8.55
C ASN A 121 -18.30 -11.04 7.44
N LYS A 122 -17.95 -9.74 7.24
CA LYS A 122 -18.55 -8.88 6.21
C LYS A 122 -17.98 -9.13 4.81
N VAL A 123 -16.85 -9.84 4.74
CA VAL A 123 -16.12 -10.09 3.48
C VAL A 123 -16.07 -11.56 3.07
N VAL A 124 -16.95 -12.37 3.66
CA VAL A 124 -17.14 -13.77 3.22
C VAL A 124 -17.53 -13.80 1.74
N GLY A 125 -16.91 -14.69 0.96
CA GLY A 125 -17.06 -14.77 -0.49
C GLY A 125 -16.17 -13.82 -1.28
N HIS A 126 -15.50 -12.85 -0.63
CA HIS A 126 -14.57 -11.95 -1.29
C HIS A 126 -13.17 -12.57 -1.45
N THR A 127 -12.38 -12.00 -2.33
CA THR A 127 -10.94 -12.29 -2.37
C THR A 127 -10.23 -11.36 -1.39
N LEU A 128 -9.48 -11.95 -0.48
CA LEU A 128 -8.67 -11.23 0.48
C LEU A 128 -7.20 -11.28 0.08
N MET A 129 -6.46 -10.24 0.41
CA MET A 129 -5.01 -10.24 0.43
C MET A 129 -4.57 -9.95 1.85
N VAL A 130 -3.80 -10.85 2.42
CA VAL A 130 -3.27 -10.76 3.79
C VAL A 130 -1.75 -10.94 3.78
N THR A 131 -1.08 -10.45 4.80
CA THR A 131 0.38 -10.57 4.95
C THR A 131 0.70 -11.16 6.31
N ASP A 132 1.88 -11.77 6.41
CA ASP A 132 2.45 -12.26 7.67
C ASP A 132 3.10 -11.16 8.50
#